data_c3b84abe3f8df27f4eb5e51600bc4689
#
_entry.id   c3b84abe3f8df27f4eb5e51600bc4689
#
_cell.length_a   1.000
_cell.length_b   1.000
_cell.length_c   1.000
_cell.angle_alpha   90.00
_cell.angle_beta   90.00
_cell.angle_gamma   90.00
#
_symmetry.space_group_name_H-M   'P 1'
#
loop_
_entity.id
_entity.type
_entity.pdbx_description
1 polymer ?
#
loop_
_entity_poly.entity_id
_entity_poly.type
_entity_poly.pdbx_seq_one_letter_code
_entity_poly.pdbx_strand_id
1 'polypeptide(L)'
;MAQEFSFDVVSKVDLQEVLNAVQQASKEIATRFDFRGSKSKVEWNEKELELTLTSDDDYKLKSVVDILETRLVKRGIAVKSLDFQKIEPAANTTVRQIVKIQQGIPSEKAKEIVKAIKDRKIKVQASIQADQVRVAGRDKDGLQEVQALLRGGDFGVPLQFTNYR
;
A
#
# COMPACT_ATOMS: atom_id res chain seq x y z
N MET A 1 -35.51 -16.97 -9.99
CA MET A 1 -34.82 -15.84 -9.40
C MET A 1 -33.66 -15.39 -10.28
N ALA A 2 -33.48 -14.09 -10.39
CA ALA A 2 -32.38 -13.57 -11.17
C ALA A 2 -31.05 -13.87 -10.47
N GLN A 3 -30.07 -14.33 -11.22
CA GLN A 3 -28.74 -14.59 -10.73
C GLN A 3 -28.03 -13.25 -10.49
N GLU A 4 -27.30 -13.15 -9.38
CA GLU A 4 -26.51 -11.98 -9.03
C GLU A 4 -25.04 -12.34 -8.96
N PHE A 5 -24.20 -11.47 -9.51
CA PHE A 5 -22.76 -11.62 -9.48
C PHE A 5 -22.18 -10.55 -8.56
N SER A 6 -21.05 -10.84 -7.96
CA SER A 6 -20.39 -9.87 -7.08
C SER A 6 -18.89 -10.06 -7.06
N PHE A 7 -18.18 -9.03 -6.59
CA PHE A 7 -16.78 -9.11 -6.22
C PHE A 7 -16.50 -8.09 -5.12
N ASP A 8 -15.36 -8.24 -4.47
CA ASP A 8 -14.93 -7.32 -3.42
C ASP A 8 -13.75 -6.51 -3.91
N VAL A 9 -13.79 -5.21 -3.64
CA VAL A 9 -12.65 -4.29 -3.83
C VAL A 9 -11.93 -4.21 -2.49
N VAL A 10 -10.66 -4.56 -2.50
CA VAL A 10 -9.83 -4.60 -1.29
C VAL A 10 -8.52 -3.89 -1.53
N SER A 11 -7.83 -3.54 -0.45
CA SER A 11 -6.47 -3.02 -0.49
C SER A 11 -5.65 -3.79 0.54
N LYS A 12 -5.03 -4.88 0.11
CA LYS A 12 -4.27 -5.77 0.98
C LYS A 12 -2.79 -5.67 0.71
N VAL A 13 -2.01 -5.76 1.78
CA VAL A 13 -0.55 -5.82 1.72
C VAL A 13 -0.13 -7.16 2.31
N ASP A 14 0.73 -7.88 1.60
CA ASP A 14 1.29 -9.14 2.09
C ASP A 14 2.43 -8.80 3.06
N LEU A 15 2.17 -8.96 4.36
CA LEU A 15 3.12 -8.60 5.42
C LEU A 15 4.38 -9.47 5.39
N GLN A 16 4.27 -10.72 4.94
CA GLN A 16 5.45 -11.57 4.79
C GLN A 16 6.37 -11.01 3.71
N GLU A 17 5.82 -10.47 2.62
CA GLU A 17 6.60 -9.86 1.56
C GLU A 17 7.22 -8.53 2.02
N VAL A 18 6.58 -7.81 2.93
CA VAL A 18 7.20 -6.63 3.55
C VAL A 18 8.44 -7.05 4.33
N LEU A 19 8.33 -8.11 5.14
CA LEU A 19 9.48 -8.62 5.90
C LEU A 19 10.61 -9.06 4.96
N ASN A 20 10.28 -9.78 3.88
CA ASN A 20 11.27 -10.23 2.91
C ASN A 20 12.01 -9.04 2.27
N ALA A 21 11.26 -7.99 1.92
CA ALA A 21 11.85 -6.78 1.35
C ALA A 21 12.77 -6.07 2.34
N VAL A 22 12.36 -6.00 3.60
CA VAL A 22 13.18 -5.39 4.66
C VAL A 22 14.47 -6.17 4.85
N GLN A 23 14.41 -7.49 4.87
CA GLN A 23 15.59 -8.33 5.00
C GLN A 23 16.55 -8.12 3.83
N GLN A 24 16.03 -8.03 2.60
CA GLN A 24 16.85 -7.78 1.41
C GLN A 24 17.45 -6.37 1.43
N ALA A 25 16.68 -5.38 1.82
CA ALA A 25 17.16 -4.00 1.94
C ALA A 25 18.27 -3.90 2.99
N SER A 26 18.08 -4.53 4.15
CA SER A 26 19.07 -4.56 5.23
C SER A 26 20.36 -5.21 4.78
N LYS A 27 20.27 -6.31 4.04
CA LYS A 27 21.43 -7.02 3.50
C LYS A 27 22.18 -6.15 2.49
N GLU A 28 21.46 -5.47 1.61
CA GLU A 28 22.04 -4.55 0.64
C GLU A 28 22.79 -3.41 1.33
N ILE A 29 22.18 -2.78 2.34
CA ILE A 29 22.78 -1.71 3.13
C ILE A 29 24.07 -2.20 3.80
N ALA A 30 24.05 -3.40 4.37
CA ALA A 30 25.20 -3.97 5.07
C ALA A 30 26.37 -4.27 4.14
N THR A 31 26.12 -4.49 2.84
CA THR A 31 27.15 -4.90 1.89
C THR A 31 27.58 -3.81 0.90
N ARG A 32 26.80 -2.73 0.77
CA ARG A 32 27.14 -1.65 -0.17
C ARG A 32 28.27 -0.80 0.38
N PHE A 33 29.22 -0.49 -0.49
CA PHE A 33 30.39 0.30 -0.15
C PHE A 33 30.03 1.70 0.36
N ASP A 34 29.05 2.34 -0.26
CA ASP A 34 28.62 3.70 0.11
C ASP A 34 27.94 3.78 1.49
N PHE A 35 27.62 2.64 2.10
CA PHE A 35 27.09 2.57 3.47
C PHE A 35 28.13 2.12 4.50
N ARG A 36 29.37 2.02 4.10
CA ARG A 36 30.44 1.57 4.99
C ARG A 36 30.58 2.55 6.17
N GLY A 37 30.49 2.04 7.39
CA GLY A 37 30.54 2.86 8.58
C GLY A 37 29.29 3.69 8.84
N SER A 38 28.28 3.57 8.01
CA SER A 38 27.01 4.28 8.18
C SER A 38 26.17 3.66 9.29
N LYS A 39 25.38 4.52 9.95
CA LYS A 39 24.38 4.10 10.94
C LYS A 39 23.02 3.81 10.30
N SER A 40 23.00 3.56 8.99
CA SER A 40 21.78 3.31 8.25
C SER A 40 21.18 1.95 8.61
N LYS A 41 19.89 1.92 8.88
CA LYS A 41 19.16 0.68 9.17
C LYS A 41 17.68 0.84 8.86
N VAL A 42 17.03 -0.31 8.65
CA VAL A 42 15.57 -0.42 8.45
C VAL A 42 15.06 -1.42 9.48
N GLU A 43 14.04 -1.01 10.23
CA GLU A 43 13.40 -1.86 11.23
C GLU A 43 11.92 -2.00 10.88
N TRP A 44 11.40 -3.22 10.97
CA TRP A 44 10.00 -3.52 10.67
C TRP A 44 9.26 -3.89 11.95
N ASN A 45 8.18 -3.16 12.23
CA ASN A 45 7.27 -3.46 13.33
C ASN A 45 5.93 -3.90 12.74
N GLU A 46 5.74 -5.22 12.65
CA GLU A 46 4.53 -5.80 12.07
C GLU A 46 3.28 -5.46 12.86
N LYS A 47 3.39 -5.39 14.17
CA LYS A 47 2.25 -5.09 15.05
C LYS A 47 1.69 -3.70 14.80
N GLU A 48 2.58 -2.72 14.62
CA GLU A 48 2.19 -1.34 14.39
C GLU A 48 2.07 -1.00 12.89
N LEU A 49 2.45 -1.93 12.01
CA LEU A 49 2.51 -1.72 10.56
C LEU A 49 3.38 -0.52 10.20
N GLU A 50 4.54 -0.43 10.83
CA GLU A 50 5.47 0.67 10.64
C GLU A 50 6.88 0.19 10.31
N LEU A 51 7.49 0.91 9.37
CA LEU A 51 8.92 0.79 9.08
C LEU A 51 9.62 1.99 9.70
N THR A 52 10.71 1.75 10.42
CA THR A 52 11.54 2.84 10.97
C THR A 52 12.86 2.85 10.23
N LEU A 53 13.12 3.95 9.53
CA LEU A 53 14.36 4.16 8.78
C LEU A 53 15.25 5.10 9.58
N THR A 54 16.50 4.70 9.79
CA THR A 54 17.49 5.53 10.48
C THR A 54 18.69 5.69 9.56
N SER A 55 19.30 6.88 9.54
CA SER A 55 20.50 7.12 8.76
C SER A 55 21.32 8.26 9.33
N ASP A 56 22.50 8.49 8.75
CA ASP A 56 23.45 9.49 9.23
C ASP A 56 22.94 10.92 9.02
N ASP A 57 22.28 11.17 7.91
CA ASP A 57 21.74 12.47 7.52
C ASP A 57 20.61 12.30 6.49
N ASP A 58 19.98 13.41 6.12
CA ASP A 58 18.87 13.39 5.16
C ASP A 58 19.28 12.83 3.79
N TYR A 59 20.48 13.15 3.36
CA TYR A 59 21.01 12.69 2.09
C TYR A 59 21.17 11.17 2.05
N LYS A 60 21.82 10.61 3.09
CA LYS A 60 22.00 9.16 3.20
C LYS A 60 20.67 8.45 3.39
N LEU A 61 19.75 9.07 4.12
CA LEU A 61 18.40 8.52 4.31
C LEU A 61 17.67 8.33 2.99
N LYS A 62 17.81 9.27 2.05
CA LYS A 62 17.25 9.12 0.71
C LYS A 62 17.70 7.83 0.02
N SER A 63 18.96 7.48 0.17
CA SER A 63 19.50 6.24 -0.37
C SER A 63 18.86 5.03 0.29
N VAL A 64 18.63 5.08 1.59
CA VAL A 64 17.93 4.01 2.32
C VAL A 64 16.49 3.86 1.79
N VAL A 65 15.79 4.98 1.61
CA VAL A 65 14.42 4.98 1.06
C VAL A 65 14.41 4.33 -0.33
N ASP A 66 15.34 4.71 -1.21
CA ASP A 66 15.39 4.16 -2.56
C ASP A 66 15.61 2.65 -2.57
N ILE A 67 16.52 2.17 -1.72
CA ILE A 67 16.77 0.73 -1.59
C ILE A 67 15.51 0.01 -1.12
N LEU A 68 14.89 0.54 -0.07
CA LEU A 68 13.68 -0.07 0.52
C LEU A 68 12.53 -0.10 -0.49
N GLU A 69 12.25 1.03 -1.13
CA GLU A 69 11.17 1.09 -2.14
C GLU A 69 11.40 0.11 -3.28
N THR A 70 12.63 0.02 -3.78
CA THR A 70 12.98 -0.90 -4.85
C THR A 70 12.68 -2.34 -4.45
N ARG A 71 13.06 -2.72 -3.23
CA ARG A 71 12.82 -4.07 -2.74
C ARG A 71 11.34 -4.34 -2.51
N LEU A 72 10.61 -3.38 -1.96
CA LEU A 72 9.17 -3.50 -1.74
C LEU A 72 8.43 -3.68 -3.07
N VAL A 73 8.73 -2.85 -4.07
CA VAL A 73 8.09 -2.93 -5.39
C VAL A 73 8.38 -4.28 -6.05
N LYS A 74 9.61 -4.77 -5.98
CA LYS A 74 9.98 -6.08 -6.52
C LYS A 74 9.23 -7.22 -5.84
N ARG A 75 8.83 -7.02 -4.60
CA ARG A 75 8.05 -8.02 -3.84
C ARG A 75 6.54 -7.83 -3.99
N GLY A 76 6.10 -6.95 -4.88
CA GLY A 76 4.69 -6.75 -5.16
C GLY A 76 3.97 -5.77 -4.24
N ILE A 77 4.72 -5.02 -3.42
CA ILE A 77 4.13 -4.00 -2.54
C ILE A 77 4.06 -2.69 -3.32
N ALA A 78 2.86 -2.16 -3.50
CA ALA A 78 2.66 -0.91 -4.23
C ALA A 78 3.15 0.29 -3.40
N VAL A 79 3.77 1.26 -4.08
CA VAL A 79 4.24 2.51 -3.43
C VAL A 79 3.07 3.23 -2.76
N LYS A 80 1.87 3.16 -3.31
CA LYS A 80 0.67 3.77 -2.73
C LYS A 80 0.30 3.23 -1.35
N SER A 81 0.84 2.06 -0.97
CA SER A 81 0.65 1.50 0.37
C SER A 81 1.57 2.12 1.41
N LEU A 82 2.54 2.94 0.99
CA LEU A 82 3.56 3.51 1.86
C LEU A 82 3.21 4.96 2.20
N ASP A 83 3.11 5.27 3.49
CA ASP A 83 2.84 6.62 3.95
C ASP A 83 4.07 7.12 4.70
N PHE A 84 4.89 7.93 4.01
CA PHE A 84 6.13 8.48 4.54
C PHE A 84 5.83 9.63 5.49
N GLN A 85 6.25 9.48 6.74
CA GLN A 85 6.10 10.53 7.73
C GLN A 85 7.26 11.52 7.64
N LYS A 86 7.19 12.57 8.43
CA LYS A 86 8.22 13.61 8.47
C LYS A 86 9.55 13.05 8.99
N ILE A 87 10.65 13.49 8.40
CA ILE A 87 12.01 13.17 8.88
C ILE A 87 12.24 13.93 10.17
N GLU A 88 12.72 13.21 11.20
CA GLU A 88 12.96 13.75 12.53
C GLU A 88 14.42 13.53 12.96
N PRO A 89 14.98 14.45 13.75
CA PRO A 89 16.27 14.17 14.41
C PRO A 89 16.15 12.97 15.34
N ALA A 90 17.23 12.18 15.43
CA ALA A 90 17.30 11.01 16.31
C ALA A 90 18.61 11.05 17.12
N ALA A 91 18.80 10.06 17.97
CA ALA A 91 19.97 9.99 18.86
C ALA A 91 21.27 9.92 18.06
N ASN A 92 22.37 10.41 18.65
CA ASN A 92 23.72 10.32 18.09
C ASN A 92 23.87 10.99 16.72
N THR A 93 23.24 12.16 16.55
CA THR A 93 23.28 12.96 15.32
C THR A 93 22.70 12.25 14.08
N THR A 94 21.90 11.21 14.28
CA THR A 94 21.20 10.55 13.17
C THR A 94 19.85 11.20 12.88
N VAL A 95 19.22 10.76 11.81
CA VAL A 95 17.84 11.13 11.46
C VAL A 95 16.98 9.88 11.34
N ARG A 96 15.69 10.04 11.56
CA ARG A 96 14.74 8.94 11.54
C ARG A 96 13.51 9.34 10.72
N GLN A 97 12.98 8.37 9.99
CA GLN A 97 11.73 8.53 9.28
C GLN A 97 10.88 7.29 9.48
N ILE A 98 9.62 7.49 9.86
CA ILE A 98 8.66 6.40 9.97
C ILE A 98 7.88 6.32 8.67
N VAL A 99 7.70 5.09 8.16
CA VAL A 99 6.85 4.81 7.00
C VAL A 99 5.75 3.89 7.48
N LYS A 100 4.51 4.35 7.39
CA LYS A 100 3.36 3.54 7.77
C LYS A 100 2.89 2.72 6.57
N ILE A 101 2.55 1.47 6.83
CA ILE A 101 2.00 0.58 5.80
C ILE A 101 0.48 0.68 5.87
N GLN A 102 -0.12 1.15 4.78
CA GLN A 102 -1.57 1.28 4.66
C GLN A 102 -2.16 -0.05 4.24
N GLN A 103 -3.01 -0.63 5.08
CA GLN A 103 -3.72 -1.87 4.79
C GLN A 103 -5.21 -1.68 4.98
N GLY A 104 -6.00 -2.18 4.04
CA GLY A 104 -7.42 -1.95 4.00
C GLY A 104 -7.77 -0.65 3.29
N ILE A 105 -9.03 -0.47 2.94
CA ILE A 105 -9.52 0.76 2.32
C ILE A 105 -10.07 1.66 3.44
N PRO A 106 -9.46 2.84 3.66
CA PRO A 106 -10.00 3.77 4.67
C PRO A 106 -11.44 4.17 4.33
N SER A 107 -12.24 4.44 5.34
CA SER A 107 -13.65 4.79 5.17
C SER A 107 -13.88 5.92 4.16
N GLU A 108 -13.04 6.96 4.21
CA GLU A 108 -13.13 8.10 3.29
C GLU A 108 -12.92 7.67 1.84
N LYS A 109 -11.95 6.78 1.60
CA LYS A 109 -11.64 6.26 0.26
C LYS A 109 -12.74 5.32 -0.23
N ALA A 110 -13.31 4.52 0.68
CA ALA A 110 -14.44 3.67 0.34
C ALA A 110 -15.63 4.50 -0.13
N LYS A 111 -15.91 5.61 0.52
CA LYS A 111 -16.98 6.53 0.11
C LYS A 111 -16.70 7.14 -1.26
N GLU A 112 -15.45 7.50 -1.54
CA GLU A 112 -15.06 8.03 -2.86
C GLU A 112 -15.28 6.98 -3.95
N ILE A 113 -14.95 5.72 -3.68
CA ILE A 113 -15.15 4.62 -4.62
C ILE A 113 -16.64 4.43 -4.91
N VAL A 114 -17.46 4.38 -3.88
CA VAL A 114 -18.91 4.22 -4.03
C VAL A 114 -19.48 5.39 -4.83
N LYS A 115 -19.06 6.61 -4.53
CA LYS A 115 -19.51 7.80 -5.25
C LYS A 115 -19.13 7.75 -6.73
N ALA A 116 -17.89 7.36 -7.02
CA ALA A 116 -17.42 7.25 -8.41
C ALA A 116 -18.28 6.26 -9.22
N ILE A 117 -18.65 5.15 -8.61
CA ILE A 117 -19.52 4.15 -9.23
C ILE A 117 -20.91 4.72 -9.49
N LYS A 118 -21.49 5.41 -8.51
CA LYS A 118 -22.81 6.04 -8.63
C LYS A 118 -22.84 7.11 -9.70
N ASP A 119 -21.80 7.93 -9.77
CA ASP A 119 -21.70 9.03 -10.73
C ASP A 119 -21.66 8.53 -12.18
N ARG A 120 -21.15 7.34 -12.41
CA ARG A 120 -21.12 6.70 -13.73
C ARG A 120 -22.45 6.04 -14.10
N LYS A 121 -23.38 5.97 -13.16
CA LYS A 121 -24.72 5.37 -13.37
C LYS A 121 -24.66 3.94 -13.87
N ILE A 122 -23.68 3.18 -13.41
CA ILE A 122 -23.57 1.76 -13.71
C ILE A 122 -24.62 1.00 -12.88
N LYS A 123 -25.27 0.04 -13.49
CA LYS A 123 -26.36 -0.73 -12.82
C LYS A 123 -25.79 -1.79 -11.88
N VAL A 124 -25.19 -1.34 -10.80
CA VAL A 124 -24.63 -2.19 -9.75
C VAL A 124 -24.95 -1.59 -8.39
N GLN A 125 -24.85 -2.41 -7.36
CA GLN A 125 -24.95 -1.97 -5.97
C GLN A 125 -23.57 -2.05 -5.33
N ALA A 126 -23.12 -0.94 -4.77
CA ALA A 126 -21.84 -0.87 -4.06
C ALA A 126 -22.12 -0.63 -2.58
N SER A 127 -21.56 -1.46 -1.72
CA SER A 127 -21.73 -1.33 -0.28
C SER A 127 -20.38 -1.42 0.43
N ILE A 128 -20.21 -0.58 1.45
CA ILE A 128 -18.99 -0.57 2.26
C ILE A 128 -19.13 -1.65 3.33
N GLN A 129 -18.17 -2.56 3.40
CA GLN A 129 -18.15 -3.64 4.39
C GLN A 129 -16.78 -3.66 5.06
N ALA A 130 -16.72 -3.19 6.31
CA ALA A 130 -15.47 -3.04 7.04
C ALA A 130 -14.47 -2.21 6.25
N ASP A 131 -13.34 -2.77 5.84
CA ASP A 131 -12.28 -2.08 5.10
C ASP A 131 -12.28 -2.42 3.60
N GLN A 132 -13.43 -2.84 3.08
CA GLN A 132 -13.57 -3.20 1.67
C GLN A 132 -14.89 -2.72 1.10
N VAL A 133 -15.03 -2.78 -0.23
CA VAL A 133 -16.27 -2.41 -0.91
C VAL A 133 -16.75 -3.62 -1.71
N ARG A 134 -17.98 -4.03 -1.46
CA ARG A 134 -18.63 -5.11 -2.25
C ARG A 134 -19.43 -4.50 -3.36
N VAL A 135 -19.24 -5.02 -4.58
CA VAL A 135 -19.98 -4.60 -5.77
C VAL A 135 -20.78 -5.78 -6.29
N ALA A 136 -22.08 -5.60 -6.42
CA ALA A 136 -22.99 -6.66 -6.86
C ALA A 136 -23.88 -6.17 -8.01
N GLY A 137 -24.23 -7.06 -8.91
CA GLY A 137 -25.11 -6.74 -10.03
C GLY A 137 -25.54 -7.98 -10.77
N ARG A 138 -26.59 -7.83 -11.57
CA ARG A 138 -27.15 -8.94 -12.36
C ARG A 138 -26.39 -9.16 -13.67
N ASP A 139 -25.63 -8.16 -14.10
CA ASP A 139 -24.96 -8.15 -15.39
C ASP A 139 -23.45 -8.12 -15.18
N LYS A 140 -22.74 -9.11 -15.71
CA LYS A 140 -21.28 -9.18 -15.64
C LYS A 140 -20.62 -7.98 -16.32
N ASP A 141 -21.22 -7.44 -17.38
CA ASP A 141 -20.68 -6.27 -18.08
C ASP A 141 -20.63 -5.05 -17.15
N GLY A 142 -21.67 -4.86 -16.32
CA GLY A 142 -21.67 -3.79 -15.32
C GLY A 142 -20.56 -3.94 -14.32
N LEU A 143 -20.28 -5.17 -13.87
CA LEU A 143 -19.18 -5.42 -12.93
C LEU A 143 -17.82 -5.16 -13.57
N GLN A 144 -17.64 -5.54 -14.84
CA GLN A 144 -16.40 -5.26 -15.57
C GLN A 144 -16.19 -3.76 -15.79
N GLU A 145 -17.26 -3.03 -16.04
CA GLU A 145 -17.24 -1.57 -16.16
C GLU A 145 -16.75 -0.91 -14.89
N VAL A 146 -17.22 -1.39 -13.73
CA VAL A 146 -16.75 -0.90 -12.42
C VAL A 146 -15.26 -1.16 -12.26
N GLN A 147 -14.78 -2.35 -12.60
CA GLN A 147 -13.37 -2.67 -12.50
C GLN A 147 -12.51 -1.75 -13.37
N ALA A 148 -12.95 -1.50 -14.62
CA ALA A 148 -12.25 -0.59 -15.52
C ALA A 148 -12.21 0.84 -14.96
N LEU A 149 -13.33 1.32 -14.42
CA LEU A 149 -13.42 2.63 -13.79
C LEU A 149 -12.42 2.75 -12.63
N LEU A 150 -12.37 1.75 -11.76
CA LEU A 150 -11.51 1.79 -10.57
C LEU A 150 -10.03 1.64 -10.92
N ARG A 151 -9.70 0.86 -11.95
CA ARG A 151 -8.31 0.74 -12.43
C ARG A 151 -7.81 2.05 -13.03
N GLY A 152 -8.68 2.79 -13.71
CA GLY A 152 -8.33 4.06 -14.32
C GLY A 152 -8.31 5.23 -13.37
N GLY A 153 -8.85 5.08 -12.16
CA GLY A 153 -8.89 6.15 -11.16
C GLY A 153 -7.74 6.08 -10.18
N ASP A 154 -7.52 7.16 -9.48
CA ASP A 154 -6.53 7.22 -8.40
C ASP A 154 -7.24 7.54 -7.09
N PHE A 155 -7.35 6.56 -6.21
CA PHE A 155 -8.02 6.70 -4.92
C PHE A 155 -7.03 6.79 -3.76
N GLY A 156 -5.73 6.92 -4.06
CA GLY A 156 -4.69 7.09 -3.05
C GLY A 156 -4.26 5.79 -2.36
N VAL A 157 -4.89 4.67 -2.66
CA VAL A 157 -4.53 3.34 -2.19
C VAL A 157 -4.57 2.37 -3.36
N PRO A 158 -3.76 1.29 -3.32
CA PRO A 158 -3.86 0.26 -4.35
C PRO A 158 -5.14 -0.52 -4.18
N LEU A 159 -5.79 -0.86 -5.29
CA LEU A 159 -7.05 -1.61 -5.27
C LEU A 159 -6.84 -2.97 -5.93
N GLN A 160 -7.42 -3.99 -5.32
CA GLN A 160 -7.44 -5.35 -5.85
C GLN A 160 -8.88 -5.84 -5.88
N PHE A 161 -9.18 -6.73 -6.81
CA PHE A 161 -10.51 -7.30 -6.96
C PHE A 161 -10.44 -8.79 -6.65
N THR A 162 -11.30 -9.25 -5.77
CA THR A 162 -11.25 -10.62 -5.27
C THR A 162 -12.64 -11.13 -4.93
N ASN A 163 -12.72 -12.38 -4.49
CA ASN A 163 -13.95 -12.99 -3.99
C ASN A 163 -15.07 -12.93 -5.02
N TYR A 164 -14.78 -13.27 -6.27
CA TYR A 164 -15.76 -13.33 -7.35
C TYR A 164 -16.81 -14.39 -7.05
N ARG A 165 -18.09 -14.04 -7.24
CA ARG A 165 -19.21 -14.96 -7.06
C ARG A 165 -20.21 -14.89 -8.19
#